data_1a08f429f842cf134a75d4389e192abe
#
_entry.id   1a08f429f842cf134a75d4389e192abe
#
_cell.length_a   1.000
_cell.length_b   1.000
_cell.length_c   1.000
_cell.angle_alpha   90.00
_cell.angle_beta   90.00
_cell.angle_gamma   90.00
#
_symmetry.space_group_name_H-M   'P 1'
#
loop_
_entity.id
_entity.type
_entity.pdbx_description
1 polymer ?
#
loop_
_entity_poly.entity_id
_entity_poly.type
_entity_poly.pdbx_seq_one_letter_code
_entity_poly.pdbx_strand_id
1 'polypeptide(L)'
;MAIDSESFRRSLAELEKQFNSLEPELELTVHDHELDVEGHVVVWCTRNAIDGPLGRCGKGGTRITPTLTLDEVRMLARTQSLKNAAAGLPLGGAKSGLRADPDADGFEPQYRRFVKLLSPALRQNGGLWGGFGFDIGARPIHCHWACEELGRSDIFTGKPLAMGGTNYDQEGIAGLGVAIAAATLLSEKKGGGGGATAAIQGLGAMGAAVCRYASELGIGVLAVADPRIDGCWVGEGPVDGDLLEAIAAMDFETTLALLPQYGFSQEPLDQILSQKADVLFPCAVQNVIHSKNVESIQSWAVVEGANNPTTPEARQALHQCGIHVIPDIIANPGGAIAAFVELTSTVSDSENARAGTKCI
;
A
#
# COMPACT_ATOMS: atom_id res chain seq x y z
N MET A 1 19.06 19.09 21.60
CA MET A 1 19.09 20.37 20.86
C MET A 1 17.68 20.61 20.35
N ALA A 2 16.95 21.60 20.85
CA ALA A 2 15.61 21.89 20.32
C ALA A 2 15.77 22.42 18.89
N ILE A 3 15.15 21.74 17.94
CA ILE A 3 15.13 22.21 16.56
C ILE A 3 14.24 23.47 16.55
N ASP A 4 14.80 24.60 16.11
CA ASP A 4 14.02 25.81 15.90
C ASP A 4 12.95 25.53 14.82
N SER A 5 11.69 25.66 15.22
CA SER A 5 10.55 25.28 14.37
C SER A 5 10.49 26.07 13.05
N GLU A 6 10.97 27.32 13.06
CA GLU A 6 11.00 28.14 11.85
C GLU A 6 12.12 27.71 10.89
N SER A 7 13.30 27.40 11.42
CA SER A 7 14.42 26.85 10.64
C SER A 7 14.07 25.48 10.03
N PHE A 8 13.40 24.62 10.80
CA PHE A 8 12.91 23.33 10.31
C PHE A 8 11.92 23.49 9.16
N ARG A 9 10.91 24.35 9.32
CA ARG A 9 9.90 24.59 8.26
C ARG A 9 10.54 25.15 7.00
N ARG A 10 11.52 26.05 7.12
CA ARG A 10 12.24 26.62 5.98
C ARG A 10 13.04 25.55 5.25
N SER A 11 13.77 24.70 5.98
CA SER A 11 14.52 23.58 5.40
C SER A 11 13.61 22.57 4.73
N LEU A 12 12.45 22.25 5.33
CA LEU A 12 11.48 21.34 4.75
C LEU A 12 10.91 21.90 3.43
N ALA A 13 10.52 23.18 3.40
CA ALA A 13 10.01 23.82 2.20
C ALA A 13 11.05 23.86 1.05
N GLU A 14 12.33 24.07 1.37
CA GLU A 14 13.40 24.03 0.39
C GLU A 14 13.62 22.60 -0.16
N LEU A 15 13.62 21.58 0.70
CA LEU A 15 13.72 20.18 0.31
C LEU A 15 12.51 19.75 -0.56
N GLU A 16 11.31 20.20 -0.19
CA GLU A 16 10.10 19.94 -0.97
C GLU A 16 10.20 20.58 -2.36
N LYS A 17 10.65 21.83 -2.44
CA LYS A 17 10.88 22.52 -3.71
C LYS A 17 11.91 21.78 -4.59
N GLN A 18 13.02 21.35 -4.00
CA GLN A 18 14.05 20.57 -4.69
C GLN A 18 13.47 19.25 -5.21
N PHE A 19 12.72 18.51 -4.37
CA PHE A 19 12.10 17.25 -4.77
C PHE A 19 11.04 17.44 -5.86
N ASN A 20 10.26 18.51 -5.80
CA ASN A 20 9.25 18.83 -6.80
C ASN A 20 9.84 19.30 -8.15
N SER A 21 11.09 19.76 -8.15
CA SER A 21 11.82 20.15 -9.38
C SER A 21 12.55 18.99 -10.05
N LEU A 22 12.54 17.79 -9.46
CA LEU A 22 13.17 16.63 -10.07
C LEU A 22 12.38 16.15 -11.30
N GLU A 23 13.10 15.81 -12.33
CA GLU A 23 12.61 15.05 -13.47
C GLU A 23 12.92 13.55 -13.27
N PRO A 24 12.11 12.62 -13.83
CA PRO A 24 12.39 11.20 -13.74
C PRO A 24 13.75 10.86 -14.41
N GLU A 25 14.52 9.96 -13.78
CA GLU A 25 15.79 9.47 -14.33
C GLU A 25 15.58 8.56 -15.56
N LEU A 26 14.43 7.91 -15.66
CA LEU A 26 14.01 7.14 -16.83
C LEU A 26 12.50 7.31 -17.01
N GLU A 27 12.12 7.62 -18.24
CA GLU A 27 10.75 7.58 -18.70
C GLU A 27 10.67 6.92 -20.07
N LEU A 28 9.89 5.88 -20.18
CA LEU A 28 9.70 5.13 -21.41
C LEU A 28 8.21 4.87 -21.62
N THR A 29 7.72 5.26 -22.80
CA THR A 29 6.39 4.88 -23.30
C THR A 29 6.56 3.94 -24.49
N VAL A 30 5.81 2.86 -24.50
CA VAL A 30 5.83 1.84 -25.56
C VAL A 30 4.44 1.67 -26.14
N HIS A 31 4.39 1.42 -27.44
CA HIS A 31 3.16 1.16 -28.17
C HIS A 31 3.30 -0.09 -29.05
N ASP A 32 2.20 -0.81 -29.19
CA ASP A 32 2.00 -1.80 -30.25
C ASP A 32 0.58 -1.65 -30.78
N HIS A 33 0.47 -1.28 -32.05
CA HIS A 33 -0.82 -0.97 -32.67
C HIS A 33 -1.61 -2.23 -33.08
N GLU A 34 -0.95 -3.39 -33.20
CA GLU A 34 -1.63 -4.65 -33.57
C GLU A 34 -2.33 -5.26 -32.34
N LEU A 35 -1.72 -5.11 -31.15
CA LEU A 35 -2.25 -5.64 -29.90
C LEU A 35 -2.80 -4.53 -28.98
N ASP A 36 -2.97 -3.31 -29.47
CA ASP A 36 -3.45 -2.14 -28.72
C ASP A 36 -2.70 -1.94 -27.37
N VAL A 37 -1.37 -2.07 -27.40
CA VAL A 37 -0.54 -1.83 -26.22
C VAL A 37 -0.20 -0.34 -26.12
N GLU A 38 -0.52 0.26 -24.97
CA GLU A 38 0.06 1.52 -24.51
C GLU A 38 0.56 1.30 -23.10
N GLY A 39 1.88 1.25 -22.95
CA GLY A 39 2.52 0.94 -21.69
C GLY A 39 3.60 1.95 -21.33
N HIS A 40 3.80 2.12 -20.03
CA HIS A 40 4.74 3.09 -19.47
C HIS A 40 5.63 2.45 -18.40
N VAL A 41 6.87 2.93 -18.29
CA VAL A 41 7.70 2.77 -17.10
C VAL A 41 8.36 4.09 -16.77
N VAL A 42 8.30 4.48 -15.50
CA VAL A 42 8.96 5.67 -14.96
C VAL A 42 9.81 5.26 -13.77
N VAL A 43 11.10 5.60 -13.80
CA VAL A 43 11.99 5.55 -12.64
C VAL A 43 12.22 6.99 -12.20
N TRP A 44 11.66 7.34 -11.03
CA TRP A 44 11.68 8.72 -10.57
C TRP A 44 13.05 9.14 -10.06
N CYS A 45 13.60 8.38 -9.11
CA CYS A 45 14.88 8.71 -8.52
C CYS A 45 15.53 7.45 -7.93
N THR A 46 16.82 7.23 -8.23
CA THR A 46 17.60 6.08 -7.73
C THR A 46 18.67 6.47 -6.72
N ARG A 47 18.65 7.70 -6.18
CA ARG A 47 19.68 8.19 -5.24
C ARG A 47 19.81 7.32 -3.99
N ASN A 48 18.70 6.78 -3.47
CA ASN A 48 18.71 5.87 -2.31
C ASN A 48 19.37 4.52 -2.61
N ALA A 49 19.49 4.15 -3.89
CA ALA A 49 20.00 2.84 -4.31
C ALA A 49 21.50 2.82 -4.63
N ILE A 50 22.23 3.95 -4.52
CA ILE A 50 23.62 4.08 -5.02
C ILE A 50 24.54 3.01 -4.45
N ASP A 51 24.47 2.74 -3.14
CA ASP A 51 25.29 1.74 -2.45
C ASP A 51 24.49 0.48 -2.06
N GLY A 52 23.32 0.30 -2.67
CA GLY A 52 22.44 -0.82 -2.36
C GLY A 52 22.84 -2.12 -3.07
N PRO A 53 22.37 -3.28 -2.53
CA PRO A 53 22.74 -4.60 -3.04
C PRO A 53 22.23 -4.88 -4.46
N LEU A 54 21.23 -4.12 -4.92
CA LEU A 54 20.65 -4.25 -6.26
C LEU A 54 21.29 -3.31 -7.28
N GLY A 55 22.26 -2.48 -6.86
CA GLY A 55 22.78 -1.38 -7.67
C GLY A 55 21.74 -0.27 -7.87
N ARG A 56 22.05 0.68 -8.75
CA ARG A 56 21.13 1.79 -9.05
C ARG A 56 19.90 1.28 -9.78
N CYS A 57 18.81 1.07 -9.05
CA CYS A 57 17.53 0.75 -9.65
C CYS A 57 16.36 1.35 -8.86
N GLY A 58 15.26 1.64 -9.56
CA GLY A 58 13.98 1.98 -8.99
C GLY A 58 13.01 0.81 -9.05
N LYS A 59 12.17 0.63 -8.02
CA LYS A 59 11.19 -0.44 -7.93
C LYS A 59 9.83 0.11 -7.49
N GLY A 60 8.78 -0.51 -8.02
CA GLY A 60 7.38 -0.30 -7.69
C GLY A 60 6.53 -1.34 -8.40
N GLY A 61 5.22 -1.29 -8.19
CA GLY A 61 4.27 -2.20 -8.82
C GLY A 61 3.90 -1.80 -10.25
N THR A 62 3.09 -2.62 -10.90
CA THR A 62 2.54 -2.43 -12.25
C THR A 62 1.05 -2.20 -12.14
N ARG A 63 0.58 -1.00 -12.52
CA ARG A 63 -0.85 -0.66 -12.57
C ARG A 63 -1.43 -1.02 -13.91
N ILE A 64 -2.63 -1.63 -13.91
CA ILE A 64 -3.32 -2.03 -15.13
C ILE A 64 -4.75 -1.51 -15.03
N THR A 65 -5.07 -0.46 -15.77
CA THR A 65 -6.42 0.11 -15.82
C THR A 65 -6.71 0.70 -17.20
N PRO A 66 -7.99 0.70 -17.64
CA PRO A 66 -8.36 1.25 -18.94
C PRO A 66 -8.12 2.76 -19.09
N THR A 67 -8.03 3.48 -17.97
CA THR A 67 -7.88 4.93 -17.92
C THR A 67 -6.47 5.40 -17.54
N LEU A 68 -5.51 4.48 -17.48
CA LEU A 68 -4.14 4.81 -17.09
C LEU A 68 -3.52 5.89 -17.99
N THR A 69 -2.82 6.83 -17.36
CA THR A 69 -2.06 7.87 -18.07
C THR A 69 -0.60 7.88 -17.63
N LEU A 70 0.28 8.40 -18.47
CA LEU A 70 1.68 8.60 -18.13
C LEU A 70 1.86 9.50 -16.90
N ASP A 71 1.06 10.55 -16.76
CA ASP A 71 1.12 11.44 -15.60
C ASP A 71 0.75 10.74 -14.29
N GLU A 72 -0.20 9.80 -14.33
CA GLU A 72 -0.51 8.94 -13.20
C GLU A 72 0.68 8.05 -12.84
N VAL A 73 1.35 7.44 -13.82
CA VAL A 73 2.54 6.62 -13.60
C VAL A 73 3.70 7.45 -13.02
N ARG A 74 3.89 8.70 -13.49
CA ARG A 74 4.88 9.64 -12.92
C ARG A 74 4.60 9.93 -11.45
N MET A 75 3.35 10.31 -11.12
CA MET A 75 2.93 10.59 -9.75
C MET A 75 3.17 9.38 -8.83
N LEU A 76 2.82 8.19 -9.29
CA LEU A 76 3.00 6.95 -8.53
C LEU A 76 4.48 6.59 -8.34
N ALA A 77 5.33 6.78 -9.36
CA ALA A 77 6.78 6.55 -9.26
C ALA A 77 7.43 7.52 -8.27
N ARG A 78 6.99 8.79 -8.26
CA ARG A 78 7.42 9.82 -7.31
C ARG A 78 7.03 9.44 -5.88
N THR A 79 5.79 9.06 -5.64
CA THR A 79 5.30 8.61 -4.34
C THR A 79 6.05 7.37 -3.86
N GLN A 80 6.35 6.44 -4.77
CA GLN A 80 7.14 5.25 -4.45
C GLN A 80 8.57 5.59 -4.02
N SER A 81 9.18 6.63 -4.58
CA SER A 81 10.50 7.10 -4.14
C SER A 81 10.47 7.57 -2.69
N LEU A 82 9.44 8.33 -2.29
CA LEU A 82 9.25 8.76 -0.90
C LEU A 82 9.01 7.56 0.03
N LYS A 83 8.21 6.60 -0.41
CA LYS A 83 7.89 5.39 0.35
C LYS A 83 9.13 4.54 0.62
N ASN A 84 9.95 4.30 -0.41
CA ASN A 84 11.19 3.53 -0.28
C ASN A 84 12.20 4.26 0.62
N ALA A 85 12.31 5.59 0.51
CA ALA A 85 13.16 6.40 1.37
C ALA A 85 12.70 6.39 2.83
N ALA A 86 11.39 6.52 3.08
CA ALA A 86 10.80 6.52 4.41
C ALA A 86 11.01 5.17 5.12
N ALA A 87 10.95 4.07 4.36
CA ALA A 87 11.24 2.72 4.86
C ALA A 87 12.74 2.42 5.00
N GLY A 88 13.64 3.40 4.74
CA GLY A 88 15.09 3.18 4.80
C GLY A 88 15.65 2.20 3.76
N LEU A 89 14.88 1.92 2.70
CA LEU A 89 15.29 0.96 1.70
C LEU A 89 16.37 1.57 0.77
N PRO A 90 17.50 0.85 0.52
CA PRO A 90 18.47 1.24 -0.49
C PRO A 90 17.93 0.91 -1.90
N LEU A 91 16.81 1.54 -2.27
CA LEU A 91 16.02 1.27 -3.46
C LEU A 91 15.36 2.56 -3.95
N GLY A 92 15.53 2.89 -5.20
CA GLY A 92 14.84 4.01 -5.83
C GLY A 92 13.35 3.73 -6.08
N GLY A 93 12.58 4.77 -6.37
CA GLY A 93 11.17 4.63 -6.72
C GLY A 93 10.95 4.53 -8.21
N ALA A 94 10.10 3.58 -8.60
CA ALA A 94 9.63 3.42 -9.97
C ALA A 94 8.17 3.00 -10.00
N LYS A 95 7.56 3.10 -11.17
CA LYS A 95 6.25 2.56 -11.49
C LYS A 95 6.20 2.12 -12.93
N SER A 96 5.48 1.06 -13.21
CA SER A 96 5.07 0.72 -14.57
C SER A 96 3.55 0.67 -14.68
N GLY A 97 3.05 0.74 -15.91
CA GLY A 97 1.62 0.63 -16.12
C GLY A 97 1.25 0.28 -17.54
N LEU A 98 0.12 -0.39 -17.68
CA LEU A 98 -0.50 -0.75 -18.96
C LEU A 98 -1.91 -0.18 -19.00
N ARG A 99 -2.22 0.59 -20.03
CA ARG A 99 -3.57 1.07 -20.30
C ARG A 99 -4.37 -0.03 -20.95
N ALA A 100 -5.07 -0.84 -20.14
CA ALA A 100 -5.87 -1.96 -20.57
C ALA A 100 -6.91 -2.35 -19.53
N ASP A 101 -7.93 -3.07 -19.95
CA ASP A 101 -8.85 -3.79 -19.07
C ASP A 101 -8.32 -5.22 -18.84
N PRO A 102 -7.91 -5.57 -17.60
CA PRO A 102 -7.36 -6.90 -17.32
C PRO A 102 -8.41 -8.02 -17.39
N ASP A 103 -9.69 -7.70 -17.55
CA ASP A 103 -10.79 -8.64 -17.70
C ASP A 103 -11.22 -8.81 -19.17
N ALA A 104 -10.65 -8.04 -20.10
CA ALA A 104 -11.01 -8.10 -21.51
C ALA A 104 -10.52 -9.38 -22.18
N ASP A 105 -11.31 -9.88 -23.12
CA ASP A 105 -10.87 -10.94 -24.04
C ASP A 105 -9.63 -10.47 -24.82
N GLY A 106 -8.61 -11.33 -24.90
CA GLY A 106 -7.35 -11.00 -25.59
C GLY A 106 -6.33 -10.23 -24.75
N PHE A 107 -6.57 -10.04 -23.45
CA PHE A 107 -5.65 -9.33 -22.55
C PHE A 107 -4.28 -10.04 -22.43
N GLU A 108 -4.21 -11.37 -22.39
CA GLU A 108 -2.93 -12.09 -22.23
C GLU A 108 -1.90 -11.75 -23.32
N PRO A 109 -2.20 -11.83 -24.64
CA PRO A 109 -1.26 -11.41 -25.68
C PRO A 109 -0.82 -9.94 -25.55
N GLN A 110 -1.74 -9.04 -25.20
CA GLN A 110 -1.45 -7.63 -24.98
C GLN A 110 -0.48 -7.45 -23.80
N TYR A 111 -0.72 -8.13 -22.67
CA TYR A 111 0.16 -8.07 -21.50
C TYR A 111 1.54 -8.66 -21.78
N ARG A 112 1.65 -9.82 -22.44
CA ARG A 112 2.92 -10.43 -22.84
C ARG A 112 3.73 -9.49 -23.74
N ARG A 113 3.06 -8.85 -24.69
CA ARG A 113 3.70 -7.86 -25.56
C ARG A 113 4.22 -6.64 -24.79
N PHE A 114 3.42 -6.11 -23.87
CA PHE A 114 3.82 -5.05 -22.95
C PHE A 114 5.08 -5.43 -22.16
N VAL A 115 5.13 -6.61 -21.57
CA VAL A 115 6.28 -7.13 -20.81
C VAL A 115 7.55 -7.15 -21.70
N LYS A 116 7.42 -7.65 -22.92
CA LYS A 116 8.53 -7.73 -23.89
C LYS A 116 9.05 -6.33 -24.27
N LEU A 117 8.15 -5.40 -24.54
CA LEU A 117 8.51 -4.04 -24.95
C LEU A 117 9.21 -3.27 -23.83
N LEU A 118 8.87 -3.50 -22.56
CA LEU A 118 9.53 -2.84 -21.41
C LEU A 118 10.83 -3.54 -20.97
N SER A 119 11.13 -4.73 -21.47
CA SER A 119 12.28 -5.50 -21.02
C SER A 119 13.64 -4.78 -21.14
N PRO A 120 13.90 -3.87 -22.11
CA PRO A 120 15.16 -3.11 -22.16
C PRO A 120 15.37 -2.18 -20.95
N ALA A 121 14.31 -1.74 -20.28
CA ALA A 121 14.40 -0.88 -19.10
C ALA A 121 14.82 -1.65 -17.82
N LEU A 122 14.74 -2.98 -17.82
CA LEU A 122 15.07 -3.82 -16.68
C LEU A 122 16.55 -3.72 -16.28
N ARG A 123 16.83 -3.68 -14.98
CA ARG A 123 18.19 -3.68 -14.43
C ARG A 123 19.03 -4.87 -14.91
N GLN A 124 18.39 -6.02 -15.09
CA GLN A 124 19.00 -7.25 -15.61
C GLN A 124 19.49 -7.11 -17.06
N ASN A 125 18.98 -6.12 -17.79
CA ASN A 125 19.39 -5.77 -19.16
C ASN A 125 20.19 -4.46 -19.20
N GLY A 126 20.69 -3.98 -18.03
CA GLY A 126 21.47 -2.75 -17.92
C GLY A 126 20.64 -1.47 -17.73
N GLY A 127 19.33 -1.59 -17.58
CA GLY A 127 18.44 -0.46 -17.30
C GLY A 127 18.38 -0.07 -15.82
N LEU A 128 17.52 0.90 -15.52
CA LEU A 128 17.35 1.44 -14.17
C LEU A 128 16.10 0.90 -13.44
N TRP A 129 15.35 0.01 -14.05
CA TRP A 129 14.09 -0.48 -13.49
C TRP A 129 14.21 -1.88 -12.89
N GLY A 130 13.78 -2.02 -11.65
CA GLY A 130 13.83 -3.27 -10.87
C GLY A 130 12.74 -4.31 -11.24
N GLY A 131 11.92 -4.02 -12.26
CA GLY A 131 10.93 -4.94 -12.79
C GLY A 131 9.52 -4.80 -12.21
N PHE A 132 8.66 -5.74 -12.59
CA PHE A 132 7.23 -5.76 -12.32
C PHE A 132 6.90 -6.11 -10.85
N GLY A 133 5.66 -5.88 -10.45
CA GLY A 133 5.10 -6.25 -9.16
C GLY A 133 3.61 -5.96 -9.14
N PHE A 134 2.92 -6.33 -8.08
CA PHE A 134 1.48 -6.12 -7.96
C PHE A 134 1.13 -4.66 -7.67
N ASP A 135 0.04 -4.20 -8.27
CA ASP A 135 -0.72 -2.98 -8.02
C ASP A 135 -2.15 -3.18 -8.52
N ILE A 136 -2.98 -2.14 -8.55
CA ILE A 136 -4.36 -2.19 -9.04
C ILE A 136 -4.39 -2.83 -10.44
N GLY A 137 -5.26 -3.80 -10.62
CA GLY A 137 -5.46 -4.54 -11.86
C GLY A 137 -4.45 -5.67 -12.11
N ALA A 138 -3.30 -5.69 -11.40
CA ALA A 138 -2.34 -6.80 -11.52
C ALA A 138 -2.78 -8.01 -10.69
N ARG A 139 -2.61 -9.22 -11.25
CA ARG A 139 -3.06 -10.50 -10.67
C ARG A 139 -1.93 -11.53 -10.68
N PRO A 140 -2.02 -12.60 -9.86
CA PRO A 140 -1.01 -13.66 -9.83
C PRO A 140 -0.69 -14.26 -11.20
N ILE A 141 -1.68 -14.42 -12.08
CA ILE A 141 -1.47 -14.93 -13.45
C ILE A 141 -0.55 -14.03 -14.28
N HIS A 142 -0.61 -12.71 -14.07
CA HIS A 142 0.26 -11.75 -14.79
C HIS A 142 1.73 -11.94 -14.42
N CYS A 143 2.02 -12.32 -13.17
CA CYS A 143 3.36 -12.71 -12.74
C CYS A 143 3.85 -13.93 -13.54
N HIS A 144 2.99 -14.94 -13.69
CA HIS A 144 3.31 -16.16 -14.44
C HIS A 144 3.63 -15.83 -15.89
N TRP A 145 2.74 -15.10 -16.57
CA TRP A 145 2.94 -14.68 -17.97
C TRP A 145 4.19 -13.84 -18.18
N ALA A 146 4.50 -12.90 -17.26
CA ALA A 146 5.70 -12.09 -17.37
C ALA A 146 6.98 -12.92 -17.25
N CYS A 147 7.01 -13.86 -16.29
CA CYS A 147 8.15 -14.74 -16.08
C CYS A 147 8.36 -15.72 -17.24
N GLU A 148 7.29 -16.26 -17.80
CA GLU A 148 7.32 -17.10 -19.00
C GLU A 148 7.83 -16.33 -20.22
N GLU A 149 7.29 -15.12 -20.49
CA GLU A 149 7.62 -14.31 -21.66
C GLU A 149 9.10 -13.95 -21.72
N LEU A 150 9.72 -13.67 -20.56
CA LEU A 150 11.14 -13.31 -20.48
C LEU A 150 12.05 -14.48 -20.07
N GLY A 151 11.49 -15.68 -19.79
CA GLY A 151 12.24 -16.87 -19.41
C GLY A 151 13.01 -16.72 -18.07
N ARG A 152 12.54 -15.84 -17.17
CA ARG A 152 13.20 -15.55 -15.88
C ARG A 152 12.21 -15.04 -14.84
N SER A 153 12.44 -15.35 -13.56
CA SER A 153 11.54 -15.00 -12.45
C SER A 153 11.98 -13.79 -11.63
N ASP A 154 13.22 -13.34 -11.74
CA ASP A 154 13.81 -12.24 -10.94
C ASP A 154 13.39 -10.83 -11.43
N ILE A 155 12.44 -10.78 -12.35
CA ILE A 155 11.84 -9.56 -12.91
C ILE A 155 10.51 -9.18 -12.26
N PHE A 156 9.96 -10.04 -11.41
CA PHE A 156 8.67 -9.82 -10.75
C PHE A 156 8.81 -10.03 -9.25
N THR A 157 8.09 -9.25 -8.43
CA THR A 157 8.04 -9.41 -6.97
C THR A 157 6.63 -9.64 -6.47
N GLY A 158 6.50 -10.39 -5.35
CA GLY A 158 5.23 -10.92 -4.86
C GLY A 158 4.88 -12.25 -5.49
N LYS A 159 5.86 -12.93 -6.07
CA LYS A 159 5.65 -14.24 -6.68
C LYS A 159 5.06 -15.23 -5.67
N PRO A 160 4.23 -16.19 -6.14
CA PRO A 160 3.85 -17.35 -5.32
C PRO A 160 5.08 -18.11 -4.79
N LEU A 161 4.93 -18.77 -3.64
CA LEU A 161 6.00 -19.59 -3.05
C LEU A 161 6.56 -20.63 -4.02
N ALA A 162 5.69 -21.27 -4.80
CA ALA A 162 6.08 -22.25 -5.83
C ALA A 162 7.00 -21.67 -6.92
N MET A 163 7.03 -20.35 -7.09
CA MET A 163 7.92 -19.63 -8.01
C MET A 163 9.14 -19.04 -7.32
N GLY A 164 9.41 -19.42 -6.07
CA GLY A 164 10.50 -18.87 -5.25
C GLY A 164 10.23 -17.43 -4.77
N GLY A 165 8.99 -17.06 -4.62
CA GLY A 165 8.56 -15.76 -4.11
C GLY A 165 8.19 -15.79 -2.63
N THR A 166 7.75 -14.66 -2.10
CA THR A 166 7.37 -14.47 -0.70
C THR A 166 5.86 -14.43 -0.49
N ASN A 167 5.08 -14.42 -1.57
CA ASN A 167 3.61 -14.33 -1.54
C ASN A 167 3.07 -13.17 -0.69
N TYR A 168 3.86 -12.10 -0.51
CA TYR A 168 3.60 -11.04 0.46
C TYR A 168 2.26 -10.31 0.25
N ASP A 169 1.74 -10.32 -0.95
CA ASP A 169 0.46 -9.69 -1.26
C ASP A 169 -0.71 -10.48 -0.63
N GLN A 170 -0.74 -11.81 -0.84
CA GLN A 170 -1.74 -12.68 -0.21
C GLN A 170 -1.58 -12.77 1.32
N GLU A 171 -0.34 -12.68 1.82
CA GLU A 171 -0.06 -12.61 3.26
C GLU A 171 -0.46 -11.26 3.89
N GLY A 172 -0.80 -10.27 3.10
CA GLY A 172 -1.23 -8.96 3.59
C GLY A 172 -0.13 -8.16 4.30
N ILE A 173 1.13 -8.32 3.88
CA ILE A 173 2.28 -7.71 4.57
C ILE A 173 2.20 -6.18 4.62
N ALA A 174 1.56 -5.54 3.64
CA ALA A 174 1.30 -4.10 3.70
C ALA A 174 0.40 -3.73 4.90
N GLY A 175 -0.65 -4.52 5.16
CA GLY A 175 -1.53 -4.35 6.32
C GLY A 175 -0.82 -4.65 7.64
N LEU A 176 0.10 -5.62 7.67
CA LEU A 176 0.98 -5.85 8.83
C LEU A 176 1.79 -4.59 9.16
N GLY A 177 2.38 -3.92 8.16
CA GLY A 177 3.10 -2.66 8.36
C GLY A 177 2.22 -1.57 8.98
N VAL A 178 0.99 -1.42 8.48
CA VAL A 178 0.00 -0.46 9.01
C VAL A 178 -0.35 -0.78 10.48
N ALA A 179 -0.59 -2.05 10.80
CA ALA A 179 -0.91 -2.47 12.17
C ALA A 179 0.28 -2.27 13.12
N ILE A 180 1.52 -2.55 12.68
CA ILE A 180 2.75 -2.28 13.46
C ILE A 180 2.92 -0.78 13.71
N ALA A 181 2.71 0.07 12.70
CA ALA A 181 2.79 1.52 12.84
C ALA A 181 1.78 2.03 13.89
N ALA A 182 0.55 1.51 13.87
CA ALA A 182 -0.46 1.84 14.87
C ALA A 182 -0.06 1.35 16.28
N ALA A 183 0.36 0.10 16.42
CA ALA A 183 0.79 -0.46 17.71
C ALA A 183 1.97 0.32 18.30
N THR A 184 2.93 0.72 17.46
CA THR A 184 4.07 1.55 17.88
C THR A 184 3.59 2.91 18.39
N LEU A 185 2.73 3.61 17.64
CA LEU A 185 2.19 4.89 18.06
C LEU A 185 1.38 4.77 19.37
N LEU A 186 0.57 3.73 19.51
CA LEU A 186 -0.22 3.48 20.70
C LEU A 186 0.64 3.17 21.93
N SER A 187 1.83 2.59 21.76
CA SER A 187 2.76 2.36 22.87
C SER A 187 3.26 3.65 23.50
N GLU A 188 3.31 4.75 22.77
CA GLU A 188 3.67 6.08 23.24
C GLU A 188 2.51 6.81 23.94
N LYS A 189 1.27 6.31 23.79
CA LYS A 189 0.10 6.88 24.44
C LYS A 189 0.18 6.63 25.96
N LYS A 190 0.16 7.70 26.76
CA LYS A 190 0.18 7.59 28.22
C LYS A 190 -0.99 6.74 28.71
N GLY A 191 -0.68 5.64 29.41
CA GLY A 191 -1.66 4.67 29.90
C GLY A 191 -1.88 3.50 28.92
N GLY A 192 -1.10 3.41 27.86
CA GLY A 192 -1.13 2.31 26.90
C GLY A 192 -0.66 1.01 27.52
N GLY A 193 -1.57 0.11 27.62
CA GLY A 193 -1.43 -1.30 27.97
C GLY A 193 -2.77 -1.89 27.66
N GLY A 194 -2.92 -2.96 27.00
CA GLY A 194 -4.08 -3.72 26.64
C GLY A 194 -5.45 -3.01 26.57
N GLY A 195 -6.15 -3.11 25.48
CA GLY A 195 -7.48 -2.54 25.30
C GLY A 195 -7.55 -1.35 24.34
N ALA A 196 -6.52 -1.10 23.56
CA ALA A 196 -6.60 -0.14 22.46
C ALA A 196 -7.66 -0.58 21.42
N THR A 197 -8.39 0.39 20.88
CA THR A 197 -9.52 0.13 20.00
C THR A 197 -9.32 0.72 18.61
N ALA A 198 -9.93 0.11 17.61
CA ALA A 198 -9.80 0.53 16.22
C ALA A 198 -11.14 0.56 15.48
N ALA A 199 -11.22 1.46 14.48
CA ALA A 199 -12.22 1.49 13.44
C ALA A 199 -11.55 1.35 12.06
N ILE A 200 -12.09 0.53 11.16
CA ILE A 200 -11.51 0.25 9.84
C ILE A 200 -12.49 0.64 8.73
N GLN A 201 -12.06 1.55 7.86
CA GLN A 201 -12.82 1.93 6.67
C GLN A 201 -12.26 1.19 5.45
N GLY A 202 -13.08 0.31 4.86
CA GLY A 202 -12.73 -0.57 3.76
C GLY A 202 -12.18 -1.91 4.21
N LEU A 203 -12.79 -3.01 3.77
CA LEU A 203 -12.40 -4.40 4.06
C LEU A 203 -11.85 -5.13 2.82
N GLY A 204 -11.26 -4.39 1.86
CA GLY A 204 -10.45 -4.99 0.80
C GLY A 204 -9.15 -5.59 1.36
N ALA A 205 -8.23 -6.01 0.49
CA ALA A 205 -6.98 -6.66 0.88
C ALA A 205 -6.21 -5.91 1.99
N MET A 206 -6.17 -4.56 1.92
CA MET A 206 -5.53 -3.74 2.95
C MET A 206 -6.27 -3.82 4.29
N GLY A 207 -7.58 -3.52 4.30
CA GLY A 207 -8.35 -3.45 5.55
C GLY A 207 -8.56 -4.81 6.19
N ALA A 208 -8.75 -5.87 5.42
CA ALA A 208 -8.81 -7.25 5.93
C ALA A 208 -7.49 -7.65 6.62
N ALA A 209 -6.35 -7.34 6.00
CA ALA A 209 -5.04 -7.58 6.60
C ALA A 209 -4.82 -6.72 7.85
N VAL A 210 -5.20 -5.43 7.83
CA VAL A 210 -5.13 -4.57 9.02
C VAL A 210 -5.99 -5.13 10.15
N CYS A 211 -7.23 -5.59 9.87
CA CYS A 211 -8.11 -6.19 10.87
C CYS A 211 -7.45 -7.39 11.55
N ARG A 212 -6.91 -8.33 10.74
CA ARG A 212 -6.20 -9.49 11.23
C ARG A 212 -5.00 -9.11 12.11
N TYR A 213 -4.10 -8.31 11.59
CA TYR A 213 -2.85 -8.00 12.29
C TYR A 213 -3.02 -7.04 13.47
N ALA A 214 -4.00 -6.13 13.42
CA ALA A 214 -4.37 -5.31 14.58
C ALA A 214 -4.83 -6.20 15.74
N SER A 215 -5.71 -7.18 15.47
CA SER A 215 -6.16 -8.15 16.46
C SER A 215 -5.01 -9.00 17.01
N GLU A 216 -4.08 -9.48 16.16
CA GLU A 216 -2.88 -10.21 16.57
C GLU A 216 -1.95 -9.37 17.49
N LEU A 217 -1.95 -8.04 17.30
CA LEU A 217 -1.17 -7.08 18.11
C LEU A 217 -1.93 -6.53 19.32
N GLY A 218 -3.12 -7.07 19.62
CA GLY A 218 -3.93 -6.68 20.78
C GLY A 218 -4.70 -5.38 20.63
N ILE A 219 -4.92 -4.90 19.41
CA ILE A 219 -5.78 -3.75 19.10
C ILE A 219 -7.17 -4.29 18.73
N GLY A 220 -8.17 -4.04 19.58
CA GLY A 220 -9.55 -4.50 19.37
C GLY A 220 -10.27 -3.72 18.29
N VAL A 221 -10.65 -4.35 17.18
CA VAL A 221 -11.42 -3.73 16.11
C VAL A 221 -12.89 -3.71 16.50
N LEU A 222 -13.42 -2.52 16.84
CA LEU A 222 -14.81 -2.33 17.29
C LEU A 222 -15.74 -1.88 16.17
N ALA A 223 -15.22 -1.37 15.07
CA ALA A 223 -16.04 -0.93 13.96
C ALA A 223 -15.37 -1.24 12.62
N VAL A 224 -16.19 -1.67 11.66
CA VAL A 224 -15.78 -1.97 10.29
C VAL A 224 -16.79 -1.41 9.31
N ALA A 225 -16.34 -0.95 8.16
CA ALA A 225 -17.23 -0.46 7.10
C ALA A 225 -16.73 -0.80 5.71
N ASP A 226 -17.64 -1.34 4.88
CA ASP A 226 -17.40 -1.59 3.47
C ASP A 226 -18.75 -1.63 2.73
N PRO A 227 -18.86 -1.11 1.49
CA PRO A 227 -20.09 -1.24 0.72
C PRO A 227 -20.55 -2.69 0.50
N ARG A 228 -19.63 -3.65 0.47
CA ARG A 228 -19.91 -5.08 0.26
C ARG A 228 -20.52 -5.79 1.45
N ILE A 229 -20.49 -5.15 2.63
CA ILE A 229 -21.21 -5.58 3.85
C ILE A 229 -22.35 -4.61 4.21
N ASP A 230 -22.88 -3.88 3.22
CA ASP A 230 -24.02 -2.97 3.32
C ASP A 230 -23.87 -1.83 4.34
N GLY A 231 -22.66 -1.38 4.67
CA GLY A 231 -22.53 -0.20 5.53
C GLY A 231 -21.40 -0.22 6.52
N CYS A 232 -21.60 0.47 7.63
CA CYS A 232 -20.77 0.48 8.81
C CYS A 232 -21.39 -0.43 9.87
N TRP A 233 -20.56 -1.19 10.56
CA TRP A 233 -20.99 -2.08 11.64
C TRP A 233 -20.17 -1.80 12.89
N VAL A 234 -20.86 -1.59 14.01
CA VAL A 234 -20.26 -1.19 15.29
C VAL A 234 -20.63 -2.21 16.36
N GLY A 235 -19.63 -2.77 17.03
CA GLY A 235 -19.76 -3.78 18.06
C GLY A 235 -19.51 -3.25 19.46
N GLU A 236 -20.10 -3.89 20.47
CA GLU A 236 -19.76 -3.68 21.89
C GLU A 236 -18.45 -4.37 22.28
N GLY A 237 -18.04 -5.40 21.51
CA GLY A 237 -16.77 -6.14 21.62
C GLY A 237 -15.98 -6.12 20.32
N PRO A 238 -14.72 -6.54 20.35
CA PRO A 238 -13.88 -6.57 19.17
C PRO A 238 -14.29 -7.68 18.19
N VAL A 239 -13.92 -7.49 16.93
CA VAL A 239 -13.95 -8.55 15.92
C VAL A 239 -13.03 -9.67 16.37
N ASP A 240 -13.54 -10.91 16.48
CA ASP A 240 -12.78 -12.10 16.85
C ASP A 240 -13.35 -13.38 16.21
N GLY A 241 -12.75 -14.53 16.50
CA GLY A 241 -13.22 -15.86 16.08
C GLY A 241 -13.51 -15.97 14.58
N ASP A 242 -14.64 -16.63 14.25
CA ASP A 242 -15.05 -16.88 12.86
C ASP A 242 -15.29 -15.59 12.08
N LEU A 243 -15.73 -14.51 12.77
CA LEU A 243 -15.90 -13.19 12.13
C LEU A 243 -14.55 -12.62 11.65
N LEU A 244 -13.51 -12.73 12.47
CA LEU A 244 -12.17 -12.30 12.08
C LEU A 244 -11.63 -13.13 10.90
N GLU A 245 -11.87 -14.44 10.91
CA GLU A 245 -11.48 -15.34 9.82
C GLU A 245 -12.19 -14.99 8.52
N ALA A 246 -13.50 -14.73 8.56
CA ALA A 246 -14.28 -14.33 7.40
C ALA A 246 -13.79 -13.00 6.82
N ILE A 247 -13.53 -12.00 7.67
CA ILE A 247 -12.97 -10.71 7.24
C ILE A 247 -11.58 -10.90 6.62
N ALA A 248 -10.71 -11.66 7.27
CA ALA A 248 -9.35 -11.93 6.78
C ALA A 248 -9.33 -12.66 5.43
N ALA A 249 -10.32 -13.52 5.19
CA ALA A 249 -10.53 -14.22 3.92
C ALA A 249 -11.22 -13.34 2.85
N MET A 250 -11.67 -12.13 3.21
CA MET A 250 -12.51 -11.26 2.36
C MET A 250 -13.81 -11.95 1.90
N ASP A 251 -14.35 -12.85 2.72
CA ASP A 251 -15.65 -13.49 2.51
C ASP A 251 -16.76 -12.56 3.03
N PHE A 252 -17.23 -11.67 2.15
CA PHE A 252 -18.20 -10.63 2.51
C PHE A 252 -19.58 -11.19 2.83
N GLU A 253 -19.98 -12.28 2.21
CA GLU A 253 -21.26 -12.95 2.47
C GLU A 253 -21.27 -13.52 3.89
N THR A 254 -20.26 -14.31 4.24
CA THR A 254 -20.10 -14.84 5.60
C THR A 254 -19.89 -13.73 6.62
N THR A 255 -19.10 -12.71 6.32
CA THR A 255 -18.88 -11.55 7.20
C THR A 255 -20.22 -10.87 7.53
N LEU A 256 -21.03 -10.54 6.52
CA LEU A 256 -22.34 -9.90 6.69
C LEU A 256 -23.29 -10.75 7.55
N ALA A 257 -23.28 -12.07 7.38
CA ALA A 257 -24.11 -12.99 8.14
C ALA A 257 -23.68 -13.11 9.61
N LEU A 258 -22.37 -13.00 9.89
CA LEU A 258 -21.83 -13.12 11.25
C LEU A 258 -21.90 -11.83 12.06
N LEU A 259 -21.80 -10.65 11.46
CA LEU A 259 -21.77 -9.36 12.17
C LEU A 259 -22.90 -9.21 13.23
N PRO A 260 -24.18 -9.48 12.92
CA PRO A 260 -25.24 -9.40 13.94
C PRO A 260 -25.10 -10.46 15.04
N GLN A 261 -24.54 -11.64 14.72
CA GLN A 261 -24.38 -12.73 15.68
C GLN A 261 -23.28 -12.42 16.71
N TYR A 262 -22.29 -11.60 16.30
CA TYR A 262 -21.21 -11.10 17.15
C TYR A 262 -21.59 -9.78 17.88
N GLY A 263 -22.87 -9.36 17.82
CA GLY A 263 -23.36 -8.18 18.53
C GLY A 263 -23.01 -6.86 17.86
N PHE A 264 -22.72 -6.87 16.55
CA PHE A 264 -22.53 -5.66 15.77
C PHE A 264 -23.87 -5.11 15.29
N SER A 265 -24.02 -3.79 15.37
CA SER A 265 -25.18 -3.04 14.88
C SER A 265 -24.82 -2.28 13.63
N GLN A 266 -25.73 -2.27 12.66
CA GLN A 266 -25.54 -1.61 11.38
C GLN A 266 -25.81 -0.10 11.48
N GLU A 267 -24.93 0.69 10.86
CA GLU A 267 -25.02 2.14 10.72
C GLU A 267 -24.75 2.57 9.26
N PRO A 268 -25.06 3.82 8.87
CA PRO A 268 -24.67 4.34 7.57
C PRO A 268 -23.16 4.25 7.34
N LEU A 269 -22.74 4.00 6.08
CA LEU A 269 -21.35 3.71 5.71
C LEU A 269 -20.35 4.79 6.17
N ASP A 270 -20.75 6.06 6.10
CA ASP A 270 -19.94 7.22 6.47
C ASP A 270 -19.74 7.39 7.98
N GLN A 271 -20.55 6.73 8.81
CA GLN A 271 -20.42 6.80 10.26
C GLN A 271 -19.14 6.16 10.78
N ILE A 272 -18.44 5.36 9.99
CA ILE A 272 -17.12 4.80 10.36
C ILE A 272 -16.11 5.89 10.72
N LEU A 273 -16.16 7.05 10.05
CA LEU A 273 -15.23 8.15 10.29
C LEU A 273 -15.46 8.83 11.64
N SER A 274 -16.68 8.77 12.16
CA SER A 274 -17.06 9.38 13.44
C SER A 274 -17.01 8.40 14.62
N GLN A 275 -16.59 7.15 14.39
CA GLN A 275 -16.50 6.17 15.48
C GLN A 275 -15.42 6.56 16.48
N LYS A 276 -15.79 6.48 17.77
CA LYS A 276 -14.88 6.76 18.86
C LYS A 276 -13.97 5.55 19.09
N ALA A 277 -12.78 5.59 18.53
CA ALA A 277 -11.76 4.57 18.69
C ALA A 277 -10.41 5.23 18.99
N ASP A 278 -9.42 4.45 19.45
CA ASP A 278 -8.06 4.95 19.59
C ASP A 278 -7.44 5.21 18.22
N VAL A 279 -7.71 4.35 17.23
CA VAL A 279 -7.16 4.47 15.89
C VAL A 279 -8.26 4.30 14.84
N LEU A 280 -8.28 5.20 13.85
CA LEU A 280 -9.02 5.04 12.60
C LEU A 280 -8.06 4.61 11.49
N PHE A 281 -8.39 3.53 10.78
CA PHE A 281 -7.67 3.03 9.62
C PHE A 281 -8.47 3.29 8.34
N PRO A 282 -8.18 4.35 7.58
CA PRO A 282 -8.73 4.53 6.24
C PRO A 282 -7.98 3.61 5.25
N CYS A 283 -8.63 2.50 4.85
CA CYS A 283 -8.02 1.43 4.04
C CYS A 283 -8.65 1.27 2.64
N ALA A 284 -9.69 2.06 2.29
CA ALA A 284 -10.42 1.85 1.05
C ALA A 284 -9.83 2.62 -0.14
N VAL A 285 -10.06 3.94 -0.17
CA VAL A 285 -9.77 4.78 -1.33
C VAL A 285 -9.09 6.09 -0.94
N GLN A 286 -8.53 6.77 -1.94
CA GLN A 286 -7.96 8.10 -1.78
C GLN A 286 -9.03 9.15 -1.41
N ASN A 287 -8.61 10.22 -0.73
CA ASN A 287 -9.42 11.40 -0.39
C ASN A 287 -10.71 11.09 0.40
N VAL A 288 -10.74 10.01 1.16
CA VAL A 288 -11.91 9.65 1.99
C VAL A 288 -12.05 10.60 3.18
N ILE A 289 -10.96 11.13 3.72
CA ILE A 289 -10.95 12.18 4.74
C ILE A 289 -10.61 13.51 4.06
N HIS A 290 -11.54 14.44 4.10
CA HIS A 290 -11.45 15.74 3.42
C HIS A 290 -12.10 16.86 4.25
N SER A 291 -12.03 18.11 3.80
CA SER A 291 -12.50 19.29 4.54
C SER A 291 -13.97 19.26 4.98
N LYS A 292 -14.81 18.44 4.33
CA LYS A 292 -16.24 18.37 4.66
C LYS A 292 -16.56 17.37 5.79
N ASN A 293 -15.65 16.41 6.08
CA ASN A 293 -15.89 15.37 7.07
C ASN A 293 -14.79 15.26 8.13
N VAL A 294 -13.70 16.01 8.01
CA VAL A 294 -12.58 15.96 8.96
C VAL A 294 -12.98 16.31 10.40
N GLU A 295 -13.96 17.19 10.57
CA GLU A 295 -14.46 17.57 11.89
C GLU A 295 -15.24 16.45 12.61
N SER A 296 -15.71 15.42 11.89
CA SER A 296 -16.37 14.27 12.48
C SER A 296 -15.44 13.24 13.09
N ILE A 297 -14.12 13.32 12.79
CA ILE A 297 -13.14 12.35 13.29
C ILE A 297 -13.01 12.47 14.82
N GLN A 298 -13.30 11.38 15.54
CA GLN A 298 -13.22 11.31 16.99
C GLN A 298 -12.10 10.40 17.51
N SER A 299 -11.37 9.76 16.61
CA SER A 299 -10.25 8.90 16.96
C SER A 299 -9.04 9.72 17.44
N TRP A 300 -8.28 9.17 18.37
CA TRP A 300 -7.02 9.78 18.85
C TRP A 300 -5.96 9.81 17.74
N ALA A 301 -5.96 8.83 16.86
CA ALA A 301 -5.04 8.75 15.73
C ALA A 301 -5.72 8.29 14.44
N VAL A 302 -5.16 8.70 13.31
CA VAL A 302 -5.44 8.17 11.97
C VAL A 302 -4.17 7.52 11.45
N VAL A 303 -4.24 6.25 11.06
CA VAL A 303 -3.11 5.52 10.46
C VAL A 303 -3.51 5.07 9.06
N GLU A 304 -2.88 5.67 8.06
CA GLU A 304 -3.30 5.59 6.67
C GLU A 304 -2.91 4.26 6.01
N GLY A 305 -3.88 3.37 5.80
CA GLY A 305 -3.69 2.11 5.07
C GLY A 305 -3.78 2.29 3.55
N ALA A 306 -4.78 3.01 3.06
CA ALA A 306 -4.89 3.35 1.64
C ALA A 306 -3.82 4.38 1.22
N ASN A 307 -3.62 4.57 -0.09
CA ASN A 307 -2.76 5.63 -0.61
C ASN A 307 -3.53 6.96 -0.65
N ASN A 308 -2.94 8.02 -0.07
CA ASN A 308 -3.50 9.37 0.00
C ASN A 308 -4.98 9.40 0.48
N PRO A 309 -5.36 8.72 1.57
CA PRO A 309 -6.75 8.68 2.00
C PRO A 309 -7.20 10.01 2.62
N THR A 310 -6.25 10.83 3.09
CA THR A 310 -6.52 12.13 3.71
C THR A 310 -5.99 13.26 2.82
N THR A 311 -6.85 14.23 2.51
CA THR A 311 -6.41 15.40 1.73
C THR A 311 -5.43 16.26 2.52
N PRO A 312 -4.54 17.04 1.87
CA PRO A 312 -3.59 17.91 2.56
C PRO A 312 -4.26 18.87 3.56
N GLU A 313 -5.39 19.45 3.18
CA GLU A 313 -6.15 20.39 4.02
C GLU A 313 -6.75 19.68 5.24
N ALA A 314 -7.28 18.47 5.06
CA ALA A 314 -7.81 17.66 6.15
C ALA A 314 -6.69 17.21 7.10
N ARG A 315 -5.51 16.84 6.59
CA ARG A 315 -4.35 16.48 7.41
C ARG A 315 -3.91 17.65 8.29
N GLN A 316 -3.91 18.86 7.75
CA GLN A 316 -3.63 20.06 8.52
C GLN A 316 -4.68 20.32 9.61
N ALA A 317 -5.97 20.12 9.32
CA ALA A 317 -7.06 20.26 10.27
C ALA A 317 -6.96 19.22 11.41
N LEU A 318 -6.70 17.95 11.09
CA LEU A 318 -6.47 16.89 12.08
C LEU A 318 -5.33 17.27 13.04
N HIS A 319 -4.21 17.76 12.49
CA HIS A 319 -3.08 18.20 13.31
C HIS A 319 -3.46 19.36 14.24
N GLN A 320 -4.24 20.35 13.76
CA GLN A 320 -4.71 21.47 14.58
C GLN A 320 -5.65 21.01 15.70
N CYS A 321 -6.43 19.95 15.47
CA CYS A 321 -7.29 19.32 16.49
C CYS A 321 -6.50 18.39 17.45
N GLY A 322 -5.20 18.22 17.28
CA GLY A 322 -4.37 17.35 18.13
C GLY A 322 -4.53 15.85 17.80
N ILE A 323 -5.09 15.51 16.65
CA ILE A 323 -5.21 14.14 16.17
C ILE A 323 -3.90 13.73 15.50
N HIS A 324 -3.32 12.63 15.94
CA HIS A 324 -2.10 12.09 15.36
C HIS A 324 -2.37 11.47 13.99
N VAL A 325 -1.52 11.73 13.00
CA VAL A 325 -1.62 11.11 11.67
C VAL A 325 -0.32 10.42 11.34
N ILE A 326 -0.36 9.10 11.10
CA ILE A 326 0.72 8.37 10.43
C ILE A 326 0.35 8.28 8.95
N PRO A 327 1.08 9.01 8.08
CA PRO A 327 0.76 9.04 6.66
C PRO A 327 1.07 7.69 5.98
N ASP A 328 0.42 7.45 4.86
CA ASP A 328 0.52 6.25 4.04
C ASP A 328 1.96 5.86 3.68
N ILE A 329 2.81 6.82 3.35
CA ILE A 329 4.22 6.59 3.01
C ILE A 329 5.02 6.00 4.17
N ILE A 330 4.56 6.17 5.42
CA ILE A 330 5.17 5.59 6.63
C ILE A 330 4.43 4.31 7.03
N ALA A 331 3.09 4.29 6.94
CA ALA A 331 2.28 3.19 7.46
C ALA A 331 2.25 1.97 6.53
N ASN A 332 2.14 2.18 5.20
CA ASN A 332 1.85 1.11 4.26
C ASN A 332 3.03 0.63 3.35
N PRO A 333 4.32 0.90 3.65
CA PRO A 333 5.43 0.42 2.82
C PRO A 333 5.73 -1.08 2.97
N GLY A 334 5.01 -1.83 3.81
CA GLY A 334 5.26 -3.25 4.06
C GLY A 334 5.42 -4.08 2.80
N GLY A 335 4.59 -3.85 1.77
CA GLY A 335 4.75 -4.50 0.47
C GLY A 335 6.04 -4.14 -0.26
N ALA A 336 6.53 -2.90 -0.14
CA ALA A 336 7.82 -2.48 -0.72
C ALA A 336 8.99 -3.12 0.03
N ILE A 337 8.90 -3.22 1.35
CA ILE A 337 9.88 -3.88 2.21
C ILE A 337 9.97 -5.37 1.83
N ALA A 338 8.84 -6.07 1.76
CA ALA A 338 8.79 -7.48 1.38
C ALA A 338 9.31 -7.71 -0.05
N ALA A 339 9.00 -6.81 -0.99
CA ALA A 339 9.56 -6.86 -2.35
C ALA A 339 11.09 -6.71 -2.35
N PHE A 340 11.63 -5.84 -1.51
CA PHE A 340 13.08 -5.67 -1.36
C PHE A 340 13.72 -6.94 -0.78
N VAL A 341 13.14 -7.50 0.26
CA VAL A 341 13.59 -8.79 0.85
C VAL A 341 13.59 -9.90 -0.20
N GLU A 342 12.51 -10.02 -0.98
CA GLU A 342 12.42 -11.02 -2.07
C GLU A 342 13.52 -10.83 -3.13
N LEU A 343 13.90 -9.61 -3.45
CA LEU A 343 14.92 -9.31 -4.46
C LEU A 343 16.35 -9.51 -3.95
N THR A 344 16.58 -9.44 -2.65
CA THR A 344 17.94 -9.40 -2.07
C THR A 344 18.32 -10.64 -1.29
N SER A 345 17.33 -11.50 -0.97
CA SER A 345 17.56 -12.73 -0.23
C SER A 345 17.13 -13.96 -1.01
N THR A 346 17.60 -15.12 -0.58
CA THR A 346 17.13 -16.42 -1.07
C THR A 346 15.86 -16.89 -0.33
N VAL A 347 15.24 -15.98 0.39
CA VAL A 347 14.02 -16.23 1.17
C VAL A 347 12.87 -16.54 0.22
N SER A 348 12.22 -17.63 0.48
CA SER A 348 11.15 -18.16 -0.36
C SER A 348 9.86 -18.43 0.41
N ASP A 349 9.74 -17.94 1.64
CA ASP A 349 8.57 -18.13 2.48
C ASP A 349 8.04 -16.83 3.11
N SER A 350 6.76 -16.86 3.49
CA SER A 350 6.05 -15.72 4.04
C SER A 350 6.51 -15.35 5.46
N GLU A 351 7.01 -16.31 6.25
CA GLU A 351 7.50 -16.04 7.61
C GLU A 351 8.73 -15.13 7.56
N ASN A 352 9.64 -15.41 6.65
CA ASN A 352 10.83 -14.59 6.46
C ASN A 352 10.49 -13.21 5.92
N ALA A 353 9.50 -13.09 5.01
CA ALA A 353 8.98 -11.80 4.56
C ALA A 353 8.40 -10.97 5.72
N ARG A 354 7.60 -11.61 6.61
CA ARG A 354 7.07 -10.98 7.83
C ARG A 354 8.19 -10.58 8.80
N ALA A 355 9.22 -11.42 9.00
CA ALA A 355 10.37 -11.11 9.84
C ALA A 355 11.12 -9.88 9.31
N GLY A 356 11.38 -9.81 7.99
CA GLY A 356 11.98 -8.65 7.35
C GLY A 356 11.19 -7.36 7.58
N THR A 357 9.86 -7.42 7.47
CA THR A 357 8.97 -6.27 7.72
C THR A 357 9.00 -5.79 9.18
N LYS A 358 9.23 -6.69 10.15
CA LYS A 358 9.33 -6.34 11.58
C LYS A 358 10.68 -5.76 11.98
N CYS A 359 11.73 -5.98 11.19
CA CYS A 359 13.09 -5.54 11.49
C CYS A 359 13.41 -4.13 10.92
N ILE A 360 12.56 -3.61 10.06
CA ILE A 360 12.69 -2.27 9.45
C ILE A 360 11.69 -1.32 10.08
#